data_03a8e15f93bb7561b68de94067644536
#
_entry.id   03a8e15f93bb7561b68de94067644536
#
_cell.length_a   1.000
_cell.length_b   1.000
_cell.length_c   1.000
_cell.angle_alpha   90.00
_cell.angle_beta   90.00
_cell.angle_gamma   90.00
#
_symmetry.space_group_name_H-M   'P 1'
#
loop_
_entity.id
_entity.type
_entity.pdbx_description
1 polymer ?
#
loop_
_entity_poly.entity_id
_entity_poly.type
_entity_poly.pdbx_seq_one_letter_code
_entity_poly.pdbx_strand_id
1 'polypeptide(L)'
;MESTFRGVFLTCTDTEATAAFYRDVAGVGLESAGSEEYTYYVIDVEGIQIALHDAQAFAEYSHPPVPGSNLTHLYFRIPNQQAFLDHLKATGTPLVDVDDVVVTVEDPDGRKVMFGTA
;
A
#
# COMPACT_ATOMS: atom_id res chain seq x y z
N MET A 1 -3.53 -28.18 12.81
CA MET A 1 -3.06 -26.82 13.05
C MET A 1 -3.83 -25.85 12.16
N GLU A 2 -4.27 -24.75 12.72
CA GLU A 2 -4.95 -23.70 11.98
C GLU A 2 -4.02 -22.51 11.76
N SER A 3 -4.11 -21.89 10.59
CA SER A 3 -3.42 -20.64 10.30
C SER A 3 -4.41 -19.50 10.38
N THR A 4 -3.95 -18.37 10.88
CA THR A 4 -4.75 -17.14 10.93
C THR A 4 -4.13 -16.11 9.98
N PHE A 5 -4.95 -15.49 9.13
CA PHE A 5 -4.48 -14.43 8.24
C PHE A 5 -4.08 -13.21 9.06
N ARG A 6 -2.81 -12.80 8.98
CA ARG A 6 -2.26 -11.67 9.73
C ARG A 6 -2.26 -10.37 8.92
N GLY A 7 -2.02 -10.45 7.63
CA GLY A 7 -2.01 -9.25 6.81
C GLY A 7 -1.09 -9.32 5.60
N VAL A 8 -0.81 -8.16 5.05
CA VAL A 8 0.00 -8.00 3.86
C VAL A 8 1.24 -7.16 4.21
N PHE A 9 2.40 -7.66 3.83
CA PHE A 9 3.67 -6.92 3.94
C PHE A 9 4.07 -6.45 2.55
N LEU A 10 4.19 -5.13 2.39
CA LEU A 10 4.65 -4.51 1.16
C LEU A 10 6.11 -4.14 1.32
N THR A 11 6.93 -4.56 0.38
CA THR A 11 8.34 -4.17 0.38
C THR A 11 8.53 -2.93 -0.47
N CYS A 12 9.38 -2.02 -0.02
CA CYS A 12 9.52 -0.68 -0.58
C CYS A 12 10.98 -0.37 -0.88
N THR A 13 11.25 0.21 -2.04
CA THR A 13 12.59 0.74 -2.34
C THR A 13 12.85 2.03 -1.57
N ASP A 14 11.81 2.85 -1.40
CA ASP A 14 11.82 4.06 -0.57
C ASP A 14 10.59 4.02 0.33
N THR A 15 10.79 3.57 1.56
CA THR A 15 9.70 3.37 2.53
C THR A 15 8.96 4.67 2.85
N GLU A 16 9.68 5.80 2.93
CA GLU A 16 9.06 7.10 3.19
C GLU A 16 8.13 7.53 2.04
N ALA A 17 8.57 7.36 0.78
CA ALA A 17 7.75 7.69 -0.38
C ALA A 17 6.50 6.81 -0.46
N THR A 18 6.64 5.52 -0.21
CA THR A 18 5.52 4.59 -0.23
C THR A 18 4.56 4.85 0.93
N ALA A 19 5.07 5.15 2.13
CA ALA A 19 4.23 5.54 3.26
C ALA A 19 3.45 6.83 2.96
N ALA A 20 4.10 7.82 2.36
CA ALA A 20 3.43 9.06 1.97
C ALA A 20 2.30 8.80 0.96
N PHE A 21 2.54 7.94 -0.03
CA PHE A 21 1.49 7.55 -0.98
C PHE A 21 0.28 6.93 -0.27
N TYR A 22 0.49 5.93 0.57
CA TYR A 22 -0.63 5.26 1.23
C TYR A 22 -1.36 6.15 2.23
N ARG A 23 -0.66 7.06 2.92
CA ARG A 23 -1.30 8.05 3.81
C ARG A 23 -2.05 9.13 3.05
N ASP A 24 -1.40 9.75 2.06
CA ASP A 24 -1.87 11.00 1.45
C ASP A 24 -2.77 10.76 0.24
N VAL A 25 -2.50 9.73 -0.55
CA VAL A 25 -3.29 9.37 -1.74
C VAL A 25 -4.37 8.37 -1.37
N ALA A 26 -3.99 7.26 -0.76
CA ALA A 26 -4.92 6.17 -0.43
C ALA A 26 -5.71 6.42 0.85
N GLY A 27 -5.29 7.35 1.70
CA GLY A 27 -5.99 7.66 2.93
C GLY A 27 -5.86 6.60 4.02
N VAL A 28 -4.79 5.80 3.99
CA VAL A 28 -4.53 4.76 4.99
C VAL A 28 -3.84 5.37 6.20
N GLY A 29 -4.39 5.13 7.39
CA GLY A 29 -3.86 5.68 8.65
C GLY A 29 -2.63 4.95 9.15
N LEU A 30 -1.54 5.01 8.39
CA LEU A 30 -0.29 4.38 8.76
C LEU A 30 0.39 5.09 9.92
N GLU A 31 0.94 4.29 10.84
CA GLU A 31 1.74 4.76 11.96
C GLU A 31 3.15 4.18 11.87
N SER A 32 4.14 4.91 12.34
CA SER A 32 5.49 4.39 12.44
C SER A 32 5.61 3.40 13.59
N ALA A 33 6.42 2.39 13.39
CA ALA A 33 6.69 1.35 14.38
C ALA A 33 8.16 0.91 14.29
N GLY A 34 8.55 0.02 15.18
CA GLY A 34 9.91 -0.50 15.21
C GLY A 34 10.80 0.28 16.17
N SER A 35 12.05 0.43 15.80
CA SER A 35 13.09 1.08 16.61
C SER A 35 13.82 2.15 15.80
N GLU A 36 14.74 2.88 16.45
CA GLU A 36 15.62 3.83 15.76
C GLU A 36 16.47 3.16 14.68
N GLU A 37 16.82 1.91 14.89
CA GLU A 37 17.65 1.14 13.94
C GLU A 37 16.84 0.64 12.75
N TYR A 38 15.55 0.35 12.96
CA TYR A 38 14.67 -0.13 11.90
C TYR A 38 13.25 0.40 12.11
N THR A 39 12.87 1.38 11.28
CA THR A 39 11.52 1.94 11.28
C THR A 39 10.73 1.39 10.10
N TYR A 40 9.50 1.00 10.36
CA TYR A 40 8.54 0.61 9.34
C TYR A 40 7.19 1.28 9.61
N TYR A 41 6.27 1.17 8.67
CA TYR A 41 4.95 1.78 8.80
C TYR A 41 3.87 0.71 8.76
N VAL A 42 2.84 0.87 9.58
CA VAL A 42 1.82 -0.15 9.74
C VAL A 42 0.46 0.46 10.08
N ILE A 43 -0.60 -0.16 9.59
CA ILE A 43 -1.95 -0.03 10.14
C ILE A 43 -2.43 -1.42 10.56
N ASP A 44 -3.00 -1.52 11.73
CA ASP A 44 -3.55 -2.77 12.27
C ASP A 44 -5.01 -2.53 12.64
N VAL A 45 -5.89 -3.32 12.04
CA VAL A 45 -7.33 -3.27 12.32
C VAL A 45 -7.76 -4.67 12.74
N GLU A 46 -8.05 -4.82 14.03
CA GLU A 46 -8.53 -6.08 14.62
C GLU A 46 -7.60 -7.28 14.33
N GLY A 47 -6.29 -7.04 14.37
CA GLY A 47 -5.28 -8.08 14.18
C GLY A 47 -4.87 -8.32 12.72
N ILE A 48 -5.51 -7.66 11.77
CA ILE A 48 -5.13 -7.73 10.34
C ILE A 48 -4.41 -6.43 9.99
N GLN A 49 -3.23 -6.56 9.41
CA GLN A 49 -2.41 -5.39 9.15
C GLN A 49 -1.97 -5.27 7.68
N ILE A 50 -1.67 -4.02 7.31
CA ILE A 50 -0.82 -3.71 6.16
C ILE A 50 0.45 -3.08 6.74
N ALA A 51 1.60 -3.64 6.41
CA ALA A 51 2.89 -3.15 6.89
C ALA A 51 3.84 -2.88 5.72
N LEU A 52 4.53 -1.74 5.77
CA LEU A 52 5.50 -1.32 4.77
C LEU A 52 6.90 -1.50 5.32
N HIS A 53 7.70 -2.32 4.64
CA HIS A 53 9.06 -2.65 5.05
C HIS A 53 10.07 -2.28 3.95
N ASP A 54 11.27 -1.91 4.36
CA ASP A 54 12.36 -1.68 3.42
C ASP A 54 12.69 -2.98 2.67
N ALA A 55 12.71 -2.92 1.33
CA ALA A 55 12.87 -4.10 0.49
C ALA A 55 14.22 -4.79 0.72
N GLN A 56 15.28 -4.03 0.91
CA GLN A 56 16.61 -4.60 1.13
C GLN A 56 16.70 -5.29 2.49
N ALA A 57 16.24 -4.64 3.54
CA ALA A 57 16.23 -5.23 4.88
C ALA A 57 15.31 -6.46 4.95
N PHE A 58 14.13 -6.39 4.30
CA PHE A 58 13.19 -7.49 4.28
C PHE A 58 13.71 -8.70 3.49
N ALA A 59 14.45 -8.47 2.40
CA ALA A 59 15.07 -9.54 1.62
C ALA A 59 16.11 -10.32 2.45
N GLU A 60 16.87 -9.63 3.30
CA GLU A 60 17.81 -10.29 4.22
C GLU A 60 17.08 -11.16 5.25
N TYR A 61 15.89 -10.71 5.67
CA TYR A 61 15.07 -11.44 6.64
C TYR A 61 14.33 -12.63 6.02
N SER A 62 13.72 -12.43 4.85
CA SER A 62 12.85 -13.42 4.20
C SER A 62 13.51 -14.05 2.97
N HIS A 63 14.71 -14.47 3.09
CA HIS A 63 15.45 -15.07 1.99
C HIS A 63 14.71 -16.26 1.34
N PRO A 64 14.62 -16.39 0.00
CA PRO A 64 15.25 -15.55 -1.02
C PRO A 64 14.59 -14.19 -1.20
N PRO A 65 15.28 -13.22 -1.83
CA PRO A 65 14.74 -11.90 -2.07
C PRO A 65 13.44 -11.93 -2.87
N VAL A 66 12.56 -11.00 -2.58
CA VAL A 66 11.27 -10.89 -3.29
C VAL A 66 11.52 -10.50 -4.75
N PRO A 67 10.90 -11.19 -5.72
CA PRO A 67 11.01 -10.82 -7.13
C PRO A 67 10.49 -9.40 -7.42
N GLY A 68 11.03 -8.76 -8.45
CA GLY A 68 10.65 -7.41 -8.83
C GLY A 68 9.26 -7.28 -9.44
N SER A 69 8.56 -8.38 -9.76
CA SER A 69 7.20 -8.33 -10.26
C SER A 69 6.22 -8.84 -9.21
N ASN A 70 5.07 -8.21 -9.13
CA ASN A 70 4.04 -8.54 -8.17
C ASN A 70 2.70 -8.71 -8.90
N LEU A 71 2.11 -9.90 -8.78
CA LEU A 71 0.80 -10.20 -9.36
C LEU A 71 -0.36 -9.85 -8.43
N THR A 72 -0.07 -9.35 -7.24
CA THR A 72 -1.08 -9.00 -6.24
C THR A 72 -1.49 -7.54 -6.40
N HIS A 73 -2.78 -7.29 -6.47
CA HIS A 73 -3.34 -5.95 -6.46
C HIS A 73 -4.02 -5.69 -5.11
N LEU A 74 -3.78 -4.51 -4.54
CA LEU A 74 -4.51 -4.07 -3.37
C LEU A 74 -5.80 -3.38 -3.80
N TYR A 75 -6.89 -3.64 -3.09
CA TYR A 75 -8.18 -3.01 -3.34
C TYR A 75 -8.66 -2.32 -2.07
N PHE A 76 -8.98 -1.03 -2.20
CA PHE A 76 -9.59 -0.24 -1.14
C PHE A 76 -10.99 0.19 -1.55
N ARG A 77 -11.93 0.13 -0.63
CA ARG A 77 -13.26 0.64 -0.87
C ARG A 77 -13.30 2.15 -0.62
N ILE A 78 -13.93 2.88 -1.53
CA ILE A 78 -14.17 4.31 -1.42
C ILE A 78 -15.66 4.61 -1.52
N PRO A 79 -16.15 5.68 -0.86
CA PRO A 79 -17.58 6.00 -0.89
C PRO A 79 -18.04 6.69 -2.17
N ASN A 80 -17.17 7.41 -2.88
CA ASN A 80 -17.56 8.23 -4.02
C ASN A 80 -16.41 8.36 -5.01
N GLN A 81 -16.63 7.93 -6.26
CA GLN A 81 -15.59 7.93 -7.28
C GLN A 81 -15.18 9.36 -7.68
N GLN A 82 -16.13 10.25 -7.87
CA GLN A 82 -15.79 11.61 -8.31
C GLN A 82 -14.96 12.36 -7.26
N ALA A 83 -15.33 12.22 -5.99
CA ALA A 83 -14.57 12.82 -4.90
C ALA A 83 -13.14 12.27 -4.86
N PHE A 84 -12.98 10.98 -5.12
CA PHE A 84 -11.65 10.37 -5.18
C PHE A 84 -10.83 10.85 -6.39
N LEU A 85 -11.44 10.98 -7.54
CA LEU A 85 -10.77 11.55 -8.73
C LEU A 85 -10.31 12.99 -8.47
N ASP A 86 -11.12 13.80 -7.80
CA ASP A 86 -10.74 15.16 -7.41
C ASP A 86 -9.56 15.15 -6.42
N HIS A 87 -9.56 14.20 -5.51
CA HIS A 87 -8.45 13.99 -4.57
C HIS A 87 -7.15 13.62 -5.29
N LEU A 88 -7.21 12.75 -6.30
CA LEU A 88 -6.03 12.40 -7.10
C LEU A 88 -5.45 13.61 -7.82
N LYS A 89 -6.30 14.49 -8.34
CA LYS A 89 -5.85 15.76 -8.93
C LYS A 89 -5.16 16.64 -7.91
N ALA A 90 -5.73 16.76 -6.72
CA ALA A 90 -5.16 17.56 -5.64
C ALA A 90 -3.79 17.05 -5.18
N THR A 91 -3.58 15.74 -5.19
CA THR A 91 -2.30 15.12 -4.82
C THR A 91 -1.32 14.99 -5.98
N GLY A 92 -1.74 15.33 -7.21
CA GLY A 92 -0.90 15.17 -8.40
C GLY A 92 -0.64 13.73 -8.78
N THR A 93 -1.56 12.84 -8.49
CA THR A 93 -1.40 11.39 -8.72
C THR A 93 -1.98 11.01 -10.09
N PRO A 94 -1.17 10.46 -11.02
CA PRO A 94 -1.64 10.03 -12.32
C PRO A 94 -2.59 8.84 -12.26
N LEU A 95 -3.57 8.82 -13.15
CA LEU A 95 -4.45 7.66 -13.35
C LEU A 95 -3.76 6.62 -14.22
N VAL A 96 -3.95 5.35 -13.88
CA VAL A 96 -3.62 4.23 -14.75
C VAL A 96 -4.85 3.82 -15.56
N ASP A 97 -5.99 3.69 -14.90
CA ASP A 97 -7.25 3.33 -15.52
C ASP A 97 -8.43 3.78 -14.67
N VAL A 98 -9.58 3.96 -15.29
CA VAL A 98 -10.83 4.27 -14.61
C VAL A 98 -12.02 3.69 -15.39
N ASP A 99 -12.90 3.00 -14.67
CA ASP A 99 -14.19 2.57 -15.19
C ASP A 99 -15.33 3.06 -14.28
N ASP A 100 -16.53 2.54 -14.44
CA ASP A 100 -17.69 3.00 -13.68
C ASP A 100 -17.62 2.68 -12.18
N VAL A 101 -16.74 1.74 -11.80
CA VAL A 101 -16.64 1.22 -10.43
C VAL A 101 -15.27 1.47 -9.83
N VAL A 102 -14.20 1.28 -10.60
CA VAL A 102 -12.83 1.20 -10.08
C VAL A 102 -11.94 2.27 -10.70
N VAL A 103 -11.13 2.90 -9.85
CA VAL A 103 -10.02 3.76 -10.23
C VAL A 103 -8.72 3.02 -9.89
N THR A 104 -7.80 2.94 -10.83
CA THR A 104 -6.51 2.27 -10.65
C THR A 104 -5.38 3.29 -10.74
N VAL A 105 -4.47 3.24 -9.77
CA VAL A 105 -3.24 4.03 -9.73
C VAL A 105 -2.05 3.14 -9.46
N GLU A 106 -0.85 3.67 -9.56
CA GLU A 106 0.38 2.98 -9.15
C GLU A 106 0.93 3.59 -7.87
N ASP A 107 1.43 2.76 -6.97
CA ASP A 107 2.24 3.23 -5.85
C ASP A 107 3.67 3.56 -6.31
N PRO A 108 4.53 4.14 -5.45
CA PRO A 108 5.90 4.48 -5.85
C PRO A 108 6.76 3.30 -6.31
N ASP A 109 6.41 2.07 -5.96
CA ASP A 109 7.10 0.86 -6.38
C ASP A 109 6.47 0.20 -7.61
N GLY A 110 5.46 0.83 -8.22
CA GLY A 110 4.80 0.34 -9.42
C GLY A 110 3.69 -0.68 -9.18
N ARG A 111 3.27 -0.89 -7.92
CA ARG A 111 2.13 -1.76 -7.63
C ARG A 111 0.84 -1.10 -8.10
N LYS A 112 -0.02 -1.90 -8.71
CA LYS A 112 -1.38 -1.44 -9.03
C LYS A 112 -2.21 -1.43 -7.76
N VAL A 113 -2.82 -0.28 -7.48
CA VAL A 113 -3.69 -0.09 -6.33
C VAL A 113 -5.06 0.34 -6.86
N MET A 114 -6.10 -0.36 -6.45
CA MET A 114 -7.46 -0.19 -6.93
C MET A 114 -8.33 0.42 -5.86
N PHE A 115 -9.16 1.38 -6.26
CA PHE A 115 -10.11 2.06 -5.39
C PHE A 115 -11.49 1.97 -6.03
N GLY A 116 -12.41 1.32 -5.37
CA GLY A 116 -13.72 1.08 -5.96
C GLY A 116 -14.88 1.28 -5.00
N THR A 117 -16.06 1.44 -5.57
CA THR A 117 -17.31 1.66 -4.82
C THR A 117 -18.07 0.36 -4.53
N ALA A 118 -17.62 -0.74 -5.09
CA ALA A 118 -18.23 -2.05 -4.85
C ALA A 118 -17.67 -2.77 -3.63
#